data_5b71ac00a1478bf6417f8cb72110b18e
#
_entry.id   5b71ac00a1478bf6417f8cb72110b18e
#
_cell.length_a   1.000
_cell.length_b   1.000
_cell.length_c   1.000
_cell.angle_alpha   90.00
_cell.angle_beta   90.00
_cell.angle_gamma   90.00
#
_symmetry.space_group_name_H-M   'P 1'
#
loop_
_entity.id
_entity.type
_entity.pdbx_description
1 polymer ?
#
loop_
_entity_poly.entity_id
_entity_poly.type
_entity_poly.pdbx_seq_one_letter_code
_entity_poly.pdbx_strand_id
1 'polypeptide(L)'
;MHITDPIADMLTRIRNASNAKHETVDVPASNMKKSIAQILLDEGYIKSFQLIDDGTQGVIRITLKYIGGKEKAISGLRRVSKPGLRVYAGADELPRVLRGLGIAIISTSKGVMTDKSARAAHVGGEVLAFVW
;
A
#
# COMPACT_ATOMS: atom_id res chain seq x y z
N MET A 1 -16.59 -7.12 -19.98
CA MET A 1 -15.31 -7.58 -19.42
C MET A 1 -15.08 -6.93 -18.07
N HIS A 2 -14.80 -7.71 -17.05
CA HIS A 2 -14.44 -7.19 -15.73
C HIS A 2 -12.94 -6.94 -15.67
N ILE A 3 -12.57 -5.69 -15.38
CA ILE A 3 -11.19 -5.37 -15.08
C ILE A 3 -11.05 -5.37 -13.56
N THR A 4 -10.24 -6.30 -13.04
CA THR A 4 -9.99 -6.37 -11.61
C THR A 4 -8.77 -5.53 -11.24
N ASP A 5 -8.83 -4.90 -10.07
CA ASP A 5 -7.72 -4.16 -9.49
C ASP A 5 -7.49 -4.66 -8.07
N PRO A 6 -6.65 -5.69 -7.90
CA PRO A 6 -6.40 -6.26 -6.58
C PRO A 6 -5.78 -5.26 -5.59
N ILE A 7 -5.00 -4.31 -6.09
CA ILE A 7 -4.39 -3.27 -5.24
C ILE A 7 -5.48 -2.33 -4.74
N ALA A 8 -6.38 -1.87 -5.62
CA ALA A 8 -7.49 -1.02 -5.22
C ALA A 8 -8.39 -1.72 -4.20
N ASP A 9 -8.64 -3.02 -4.39
CA ASP A 9 -9.41 -3.84 -3.45
C ASP A 9 -8.74 -3.86 -2.08
N MET A 10 -7.43 -4.08 -2.03
CA MET A 10 -6.66 -4.07 -0.78
C MET A 10 -6.78 -2.73 -0.06
N LEU A 11 -6.58 -1.62 -0.80
CA LEU A 11 -6.67 -0.28 -0.21
C LEU A 11 -8.08 0.02 0.30
N THR A 12 -9.10 -0.40 -0.42
CA THR A 12 -10.49 -0.21 -0.01
C THR A 12 -10.81 -1.00 1.25
N ARG A 13 -10.35 -2.25 1.34
CA ARG A 13 -10.53 -3.08 2.54
C ARG A 13 -9.88 -2.43 3.77
N ILE A 14 -8.66 -1.93 3.62
CA ILE A 14 -7.94 -1.24 4.69
C ILE A 14 -8.69 0.03 5.10
N ARG A 15 -9.13 0.83 4.13
CA ARG A 15 -9.88 2.07 4.38
C ARG A 15 -11.16 1.79 5.16
N ASN A 16 -11.96 0.83 4.69
CA ASN A 16 -13.23 0.51 5.32
C ASN A 16 -13.04 -0.03 6.74
N ALA A 17 -12.07 -0.92 6.93
CA ALA A 17 -11.77 -1.49 8.25
C ALA A 17 -11.28 -0.40 9.22
N SER A 18 -10.43 0.52 8.75
CA SER A 18 -9.93 1.63 9.56
C SER A 18 -11.06 2.57 9.96
N ASN A 19 -11.95 2.89 9.03
CA ASN A 19 -13.10 3.76 9.30
C ASN A 19 -14.07 3.12 10.30
N ALA A 20 -14.22 1.79 10.25
CA ALA A 20 -15.08 1.06 11.17
C ALA A 20 -14.37 0.70 12.49
N LYS A 21 -13.10 1.10 12.65
CA LYS A 21 -12.29 0.82 13.85
C LYS A 21 -12.09 -0.67 14.11
N HIS A 22 -12.01 -1.48 13.06
CA HIS A 22 -11.69 -2.90 13.22
C HIS A 22 -10.24 -3.08 13.68
N GLU A 23 -9.99 -4.14 14.43
CA GLU A 23 -8.63 -4.46 14.86
C GLU A 23 -7.81 -5.03 13.71
N THR A 24 -8.41 -5.88 12.89
CA THR A 24 -7.73 -6.54 11.77
C THR A 24 -8.55 -6.46 10.50
N VAL A 25 -7.87 -6.70 9.37
CA VAL A 25 -8.53 -6.85 8.07
C VAL A 25 -7.78 -7.91 7.27
N ASP A 26 -8.53 -8.74 6.57
CA ASP A 26 -7.99 -9.81 5.74
C ASP A 26 -8.05 -9.43 4.26
N VAL A 27 -6.96 -9.69 3.55
CA VAL A 27 -6.83 -9.44 2.10
C VAL A 27 -6.33 -10.71 1.44
N PRO A 28 -6.86 -11.10 0.28
CA PRO A 28 -6.28 -12.22 -0.47
C PRO A 28 -4.81 -11.94 -0.77
N ALA A 29 -3.95 -12.92 -0.56
CA ALA A 29 -2.50 -12.73 -0.67
C ALA A 29 -2.02 -12.73 -2.13
N SER A 30 -0.97 -11.93 -2.39
CA SER A 30 -0.18 -11.98 -3.60
C SER A 30 1.19 -11.41 -3.26
N ASN A 31 2.19 -11.65 -4.09
CA ASN A 31 3.52 -11.11 -3.84
C ASN A 31 3.52 -9.58 -3.81
N MET A 32 2.76 -8.95 -4.72
CA MET A 32 2.63 -7.50 -4.77
C MET A 32 2.01 -6.97 -3.48
N LYS A 33 0.92 -7.57 -3.01
CA LYS A 33 0.23 -7.12 -1.78
C LYS A 33 1.08 -7.36 -0.54
N LYS A 34 1.89 -8.44 -0.51
CA LYS A 34 2.83 -8.67 0.59
C LYS A 34 3.87 -7.55 0.65
N SER A 35 4.38 -7.14 -0.51
CA SER A 35 5.34 -6.03 -0.59
C SER A 35 4.72 -4.73 -0.10
N ILE A 36 3.47 -4.46 -0.46
CA ILE A 36 2.75 -3.28 0.00
C ILE A 36 2.55 -3.33 1.51
N ALA A 37 2.14 -4.48 2.06
CA ALA A 37 1.96 -4.64 3.50
C ALA A 37 3.27 -4.40 4.26
N GLN A 38 4.39 -4.89 3.72
CA GLN A 38 5.71 -4.68 4.33
C GLN A 38 6.07 -3.19 4.36
N ILE A 39 5.79 -2.47 3.29
CA ILE A 39 6.02 -1.02 3.23
C ILE A 39 5.17 -0.29 4.28
N LEU A 40 3.89 -0.65 4.38
CA LEU A 40 3.01 -0.04 5.37
C LEU A 40 3.50 -0.29 6.80
N LEU A 41 4.04 -1.47 7.06
CA LEU A 41 4.62 -1.81 8.35
C LEU A 41 5.89 -0.99 8.61
N ASP A 42 6.81 -0.97 7.66
CA ASP A 42 8.09 -0.27 7.79
C ASP A 42 7.90 1.23 7.97
N GLU A 43 6.87 1.80 7.35
CA GLU A 43 6.58 3.23 7.44
C GLU A 43 5.67 3.58 8.62
N GLY A 44 5.28 2.59 9.42
CA GLY A 44 4.52 2.83 10.64
C GLY A 44 3.03 3.06 10.45
N TYR A 45 2.47 2.66 9.32
CA TYR A 45 1.03 2.83 9.03
C TYR A 45 0.18 1.70 9.57
N ILE A 46 0.76 0.50 9.76
CA ILE A 46 0.06 -0.64 10.35
C ILE A 46 0.90 -1.18 11.51
N LYS A 47 0.25 -1.92 12.40
CA LYS A 47 0.92 -2.47 13.58
C LYS A 47 1.70 -3.73 13.24
N SER A 48 1.12 -4.61 12.42
CA SER A 48 1.74 -5.85 11.98
C SER A 48 0.92 -6.49 10.87
N PHE A 49 1.45 -7.53 10.26
CA PHE A 49 0.67 -8.41 9.40
C PHE A 49 1.20 -9.83 9.49
N GLN A 50 0.36 -10.79 9.14
CA GLN A 50 0.78 -12.19 9.07
C GLN A 50 0.16 -12.85 7.84
N LEU A 51 0.86 -13.86 7.35
CA LEU A 51 0.40 -14.65 6.22
C LEU A 51 -0.29 -15.89 6.75
N ILE A 52 -1.51 -16.14 6.29
CA ILE A 52 -2.32 -17.26 6.71
C ILE A 52 -2.55 -18.17 5.51
N ASP A 53 -2.17 -19.44 5.66
CA ASP A 53 -2.40 -20.43 4.62
C ASP A 53 -3.87 -20.89 4.70
N ASP A 54 -4.61 -20.69 3.61
CA ASP A 54 -6.02 -21.10 3.52
C ASP A 54 -6.21 -22.27 2.54
N GLY A 55 -5.12 -22.93 2.14
CA GLY A 55 -5.13 -24.04 1.17
C GLY A 55 -5.17 -23.59 -0.28
N THR A 56 -5.24 -22.29 -0.55
CA THR A 56 -5.20 -21.71 -1.90
C THR A 56 -4.10 -20.67 -2.00
N GLN A 57 -4.42 -19.43 -2.37
CA GLN A 57 -3.42 -18.36 -2.49
C GLN A 57 -2.95 -17.81 -1.15
N GLY A 58 -3.71 -18.03 -0.09
CA GLY A 58 -3.42 -17.49 1.22
C GLY A 58 -4.10 -16.14 1.48
N VAL A 59 -4.00 -15.71 2.73
CA VAL A 59 -4.59 -14.47 3.21
C VAL A 59 -3.52 -13.67 3.93
N ILE A 60 -3.48 -12.36 3.71
CA ILE A 60 -2.69 -11.43 4.52
C ILE A 60 -3.65 -10.85 5.56
N ARG A 61 -3.38 -11.14 6.84
CA ARG A 61 -4.13 -10.53 7.94
C ARG A 61 -3.35 -9.34 8.46
N ILE A 62 -3.90 -8.15 8.28
CA ILE A 62 -3.27 -6.91 8.67
C ILE A 62 -3.86 -6.47 10.01
N THR A 63 -2.99 -6.20 10.99
CA THR A 63 -3.41 -5.60 12.25
C THR A 63 -3.27 -4.09 12.12
N LEU A 64 -4.39 -3.39 12.20
CA LEU A 64 -4.44 -1.95 11.99
C LEU A 64 -3.88 -1.21 13.20
N LYS A 65 -3.41 0.00 12.97
CA LYS A 65 -2.80 0.83 14.00
C LYS A 65 -3.66 2.05 14.27
N TYR A 66 -3.87 2.32 15.56
CA TYR A 66 -4.60 3.49 16.02
C TYR A 66 -3.76 4.26 17.03
N ILE A 67 -3.69 5.57 16.86
CA ILE A 67 -2.91 6.45 17.74
C ILE A 67 -3.77 6.82 18.93
N GLY A 68 -3.26 6.55 20.13
CA GLY A 68 -4.02 6.78 21.36
C GLY A 68 -5.28 5.93 21.45
N GLY A 69 -5.36 4.85 20.68
CA GLY A 69 -6.52 3.97 20.66
C GLY A 69 -7.74 4.51 19.92
N LYS A 70 -7.65 5.70 19.34
CA LYS A 70 -8.80 6.39 18.73
C LYS A 70 -8.59 6.81 17.28
N GLU A 71 -7.45 7.42 16.97
CA GLU A 71 -7.18 7.97 15.65
C GLU A 71 -6.52 6.95 14.74
N LYS A 72 -7.00 6.85 13.50
CA LYS A 72 -6.39 5.98 12.50
C LYS A 72 -4.97 6.46 12.20
N ALA A 73 -4.02 5.53 12.15
CA ALA A 73 -2.66 5.85 11.70
C ALA A 73 -2.63 6.21 10.21
N ILE A 74 -3.53 5.60 9.43
CA ILE A 74 -3.70 5.91 8.00
C ILE A 74 -4.81 6.95 7.87
N SER A 75 -4.45 8.16 7.44
CA SER A 75 -5.42 9.23 7.19
C SER A 75 -6.06 9.10 5.81
N GLY A 76 -5.30 8.66 4.82
CA GLY A 76 -5.82 8.48 3.48
C GLY A 76 -5.05 7.46 2.67
N LEU A 77 -5.74 6.91 1.68
CA LEU A 77 -5.21 5.93 0.72
C LEU A 77 -5.78 6.30 -0.65
N ARG A 78 -4.93 6.38 -1.66
CA ARG A 78 -5.36 6.71 -3.01
C ARG A 78 -4.67 5.80 -4.02
N ARG A 79 -5.48 5.10 -4.83
CA ARG A 79 -4.98 4.36 -5.97
C ARG A 79 -4.63 5.34 -7.08
N VAL A 80 -3.41 5.25 -7.62
CA VAL A 80 -2.94 6.15 -8.68
C VAL A 80 -2.95 5.45 -10.03
N SER A 81 -2.06 4.48 -10.24
CA SER A 81 -2.02 3.70 -11.47
C SER A 81 -3.13 2.65 -11.45
N LYS A 82 -3.89 2.55 -12.53
CA LYS A 82 -5.04 1.63 -12.63
C LYS A 82 -4.87 0.75 -13.86
N PRO A 83 -5.49 -0.45 -13.91
CA PRO A 83 -5.37 -1.31 -15.07
C PRO A 83 -5.70 -0.65 -16.41
N GLY A 84 -6.69 0.25 -16.44
CA GLY A 84 -7.09 0.98 -17.64
C GLY A 84 -6.34 2.28 -17.87
N LEU A 85 -5.52 2.72 -16.90
CA LEU A 85 -4.80 4.00 -16.98
C LEU A 85 -3.55 3.92 -16.13
N ARG A 86 -2.47 3.38 -16.69
CA ARG A 86 -1.21 3.23 -15.97
C ARG A 86 -0.50 4.57 -15.82
N VAL A 87 0.13 4.80 -14.67
CA VAL A 87 0.85 6.02 -14.35
C VAL A 87 2.29 5.67 -13.99
N TYR A 88 3.24 6.25 -14.71
CA TYR A 88 4.67 6.02 -14.50
C TYR A 88 5.36 7.35 -14.19
N ALA A 89 6.47 7.28 -13.47
CA ALA A 89 7.29 8.45 -13.20
C ALA A 89 8.76 8.06 -13.31
N GLY A 90 9.56 8.92 -13.92
CA GLY A 90 11.01 8.75 -13.96
C GLY A 90 11.64 9.06 -12.61
N ALA A 91 12.89 8.67 -12.43
CA ALA A 91 13.62 8.85 -11.17
C ALA A 91 13.62 10.30 -10.66
N ASP A 92 13.64 11.27 -11.58
CA ASP A 92 13.68 12.70 -11.25
C ASP A 92 12.28 13.31 -11.09
N GLU A 93 11.23 12.54 -11.36
CA GLU A 93 9.85 13.03 -11.38
C GLU A 93 8.96 12.28 -10.39
N LEU A 94 9.53 11.54 -9.44
CA LEU A 94 8.76 10.78 -8.47
C LEU A 94 7.94 11.71 -7.59
N PRO A 95 6.64 11.42 -7.41
CA PRO A 95 5.77 12.30 -6.64
C PRO A 95 6.12 12.30 -5.15
N ARG A 96 5.85 13.41 -4.49
CA ARG A 96 5.91 13.53 -3.04
C ARG A 96 4.49 13.69 -2.52
N VAL A 97 4.15 12.97 -1.47
CA VAL A 97 2.83 13.00 -0.86
C VAL A 97 2.89 13.89 0.38
N LEU A 98 2.05 14.92 0.41
CA LEU A 98 2.02 15.88 1.52
C LEU A 98 3.42 16.40 1.90
N ARG A 99 4.20 16.78 0.89
CA ARG A 99 5.57 17.31 1.05
C ARG A 99 6.50 16.37 1.82
N GLY A 100 6.30 15.05 1.66
CA GLY A 100 7.12 14.03 2.30
C GLY A 100 6.56 13.49 3.62
N LEU A 101 5.44 14.01 4.10
CA LEU A 101 4.78 13.47 5.30
C LEU A 101 4.09 12.14 5.01
N GLY A 102 3.61 11.94 3.78
CA GLY A 102 3.09 10.66 3.32
C GLY A 102 4.09 9.96 2.42
N ILE A 103 3.65 8.86 1.81
CA ILE A 103 4.48 8.07 0.89
C ILE A 103 3.74 7.80 -0.42
N ALA A 104 4.53 7.65 -1.49
CA ALA A 104 4.06 7.03 -2.71
C ALA A 104 4.67 5.62 -2.78
N ILE A 105 3.88 4.65 -3.21
CA ILE A 105 4.35 3.27 -3.39
C ILE A 105 4.63 3.08 -4.87
N ILE A 106 5.88 2.75 -5.19
CA ILE A 106 6.39 2.67 -6.57
C ILE A 106 6.80 1.24 -6.88
N SER A 107 6.34 0.73 -8.02
CA SER A 107 6.80 -0.57 -8.54
C SER A 107 7.94 -0.31 -9.51
N THR A 108 9.15 -0.73 -9.14
CA THR A 108 10.37 -0.50 -9.93
C THR A 108 10.98 -1.80 -10.39
N SER A 109 11.98 -1.71 -11.27
CA SER A 109 12.75 -2.88 -11.70
C SER A 109 13.51 -3.55 -10.55
N LYS A 110 13.69 -2.83 -9.44
CA LYS A 110 14.37 -3.34 -8.24
C LYS A 110 13.39 -3.72 -7.13
N GLY A 111 12.11 -3.80 -7.44
CA GLY A 111 11.06 -4.18 -6.50
C GLY A 111 10.11 -3.04 -6.17
N VAL A 112 9.16 -3.35 -5.30
CA VAL A 112 8.18 -2.37 -4.83
C VAL A 112 8.80 -1.61 -3.65
N MET A 113 8.76 -0.29 -3.71
CA MET A 113 9.40 0.55 -2.69
C MET A 113 8.68 1.90 -2.56
N THR A 114 9.08 2.68 -1.56
CA THR A 114 8.56 4.04 -1.41
C THR A 114 9.23 4.97 -2.43
N ASP A 115 8.60 6.13 -2.66
CA ASP A 115 9.20 7.18 -3.49
C ASP A 115 10.57 7.61 -2.94
N LYS A 116 10.71 7.68 -1.63
CA LYS A 116 11.97 8.04 -0.99
C LYS A 116 13.08 7.04 -1.32
N SER A 117 12.78 5.76 -1.20
CA SER A 117 13.74 4.69 -1.53
C SER A 117 14.06 4.69 -3.02
N ALA A 118 13.07 4.91 -3.88
CA ALA A 118 13.28 4.97 -5.33
C ALA A 118 14.16 6.15 -5.72
N ARG A 119 13.99 7.32 -5.09
CA ARG A 119 14.86 8.48 -5.33
C ARG A 119 16.30 8.16 -4.92
N ALA A 120 16.48 7.55 -3.75
CA ALA A 120 17.81 7.19 -3.26
C ALA A 120 18.50 6.19 -4.19
N ALA A 121 17.73 5.28 -4.80
CA ALA A 121 18.26 4.29 -5.75
C ALA A 121 18.34 4.82 -7.19
N HIS A 122 17.87 6.03 -7.46
CA HIS A 122 17.81 6.65 -8.79
C HIS A 122 17.03 5.79 -9.81
N VAL A 123 15.89 5.23 -9.38
CA VAL A 123 15.02 4.45 -10.25
C VAL A 123 13.62 5.04 -10.27
N GLY A 124 12.99 4.99 -11.43
CA GLY A 124 11.59 5.32 -11.58
C GLY A 124 10.75 4.05 -11.70
N GLY A 125 9.47 4.19 -11.89
CA GLY A 125 8.58 3.06 -12.05
C GLY A 125 7.12 3.44 -12.11
N GLU A 126 6.28 2.44 -11.91
CA GLU A 126 4.83 2.63 -11.87
C GLU A 126 4.42 3.16 -10.50
N VAL A 127 3.68 4.27 -10.49
CA VAL A 127 3.17 4.87 -9.26
C VAL A 127 1.88 4.16 -8.88
N LEU A 128 1.96 3.25 -7.92
CA LEU A 128 0.83 2.40 -7.54
C LEU A 128 -0.21 3.13 -6.71
N ALA A 129 0.22 3.82 -5.66
CA ALA A 129 -0.68 4.40 -4.68
C ALA A 129 0.00 5.48 -3.85
N PHE A 130 -0.82 6.33 -3.24
CA PHE A 130 -0.40 7.27 -2.20
C PHE A 130 -0.99 6.84 -0.86
N VAL A 131 -0.22 7.01 0.22
CA VAL A 131 -0.64 6.73 1.59
C VAL A 131 -0.18 7.88 2.48
N TRP A 132 -1.04 8.32 3.36
CA TRP A 132 -0.69 9.36 4.33
C TRP A 132 -1.50 9.26 5.61
#